data_1989054362972630c4212c2fe5fe2605
#
_entry.id   1989054362972630c4212c2fe5fe2605
#
_cell.length_a   1.000
_cell.length_b   1.000
_cell.length_c   1.000
_cell.angle_alpha   90.00
_cell.angle_beta   90.00
_cell.angle_gamma   90.00
#
_symmetry.space_group_name_H-M   'P 1'
#
loop_
_entity.id
_entity.type
_entity.pdbx_description
1 polymer ?
#
loop_
_entity_poly.entity_id
_entity_poly.type
_entity_poly.pdbx_seq_one_letter_code
_entity_poly.pdbx_strand_id
1 'polypeptide(L)'
;MKITSREAANGTQETLTTSTIMYYRANKHERNTMIKLLTLVRTNWIAFTMVNLLIITTLSLWPLENLPSVPGTDKTHHLIAYAALMFPTALRKPDKWIMIGLLFIAYSGAIELLQPYVSRYGEWLDMAANTLGIICGLIVAELINRFSPATPNRAR
;
A
#
# COMPACT_ATOMS: atom_id res chain seq x y z
N MET A 1 17.03 27.16 52.45
CA MET A 1 15.88 26.44 51.90
C MET A 1 16.41 25.15 51.28
N LYS A 2 16.41 24.04 52.02
CA LYS A 2 16.88 22.75 51.55
C LYS A 2 15.69 21.98 50.96
N ILE A 3 15.61 21.94 49.60
CA ILE A 3 14.71 21.00 48.93
C ILE A 3 15.27 19.61 49.26
N THR A 4 14.49 18.79 49.93
CA THR A 4 14.94 17.44 50.35
C THR A 4 15.09 16.58 49.13
N SER A 5 16.16 15.78 49.08
CA SER A 5 16.48 14.81 48.00
C SER A 5 15.29 13.89 47.64
N ARG A 6 14.33 13.79 48.53
CA ARG A 6 13.11 12.98 48.41
C ARG A 6 12.06 13.62 47.53
N GLU A 7 11.94 14.97 47.50
CA GLU A 7 11.04 15.71 46.59
C GLU A 7 11.56 15.70 45.17
N ALA A 8 12.89 15.84 44.97
CA ALA A 8 13.50 15.72 43.66
C ALA A 8 13.34 14.32 43.06
N ALA A 9 13.50 13.26 43.85
CA ALA A 9 13.30 11.87 43.42
C ALA A 9 11.83 11.57 43.04
N ASN A 10 10.86 12.09 43.82
CA ASN A 10 9.42 11.96 43.48
C ASN A 10 9.04 12.69 42.21
N GLY A 11 9.51 13.91 42.03
CA GLY A 11 9.26 14.68 40.80
C GLY A 11 9.82 13.97 39.55
N THR A 12 10.99 13.39 39.66
CA THR A 12 11.62 12.63 38.56
C THR A 12 10.85 11.33 38.24
N GLN A 13 10.36 10.62 39.24
CA GLN A 13 9.53 9.43 39.04
C GLN A 13 8.16 9.76 38.44
N GLU A 14 7.51 10.84 38.86
CA GLU A 14 6.23 11.27 38.27
C GLU A 14 6.39 11.67 36.79
N THR A 15 7.43 12.42 36.43
CA THR A 15 7.69 12.80 35.05
C THR A 15 8.01 11.61 34.15
N LEU A 16 8.79 10.63 34.61
CA LEU A 16 9.08 9.38 33.88
C LEU A 16 7.82 8.53 33.69
N THR A 17 6.97 8.45 34.70
CA THR A 17 5.71 7.71 34.62
C THR A 17 4.75 8.36 33.62
N THR A 18 4.63 9.68 33.65
CA THR A 18 3.76 10.45 32.73
C THR A 18 4.25 10.34 31.29
N SER A 19 5.55 10.46 31.04
CA SER A 19 6.11 10.33 29.68
C SER A 19 5.93 8.89 29.13
N THR A 20 6.10 7.88 29.95
CA THR A 20 5.88 6.49 29.59
C THR A 20 4.41 6.21 29.25
N ILE A 21 3.47 6.76 30.02
CA ILE A 21 2.03 6.62 29.74
C ILE A 21 1.66 7.33 28.45
N MET A 22 2.20 8.53 28.20
CA MET A 22 1.95 9.27 26.95
C MET A 22 2.51 8.52 25.74
N TYR A 23 3.73 8.00 25.82
CA TYR A 23 4.33 7.17 24.77
C TYR A 23 3.48 5.92 24.48
N TYR A 24 3.03 5.20 25.51
CA TYR A 24 2.18 4.02 25.36
C TYR A 24 0.84 4.37 24.72
N ARG A 25 0.22 5.49 25.11
CA ARG A 25 -1.06 5.97 24.57
C ARG A 25 -0.94 6.39 23.10
N ALA A 26 0.13 7.10 22.74
CA ALA A 26 0.43 7.49 21.35
C ALA A 26 0.63 6.25 20.46
N ASN A 27 1.45 5.31 20.88
CA ASN A 27 1.70 4.07 20.16
C ASN A 27 0.42 3.22 19.98
N LYS A 28 -0.43 3.17 21.02
CA LYS A 28 -1.74 2.50 20.93
C LYS A 28 -2.67 3.19 19.93
N HIS A 29 -2.67 4.51 19.88
CA HIS A 29 -3.50 5.27 18.93
C HIS A 29 -3.05 5.04 17.49
N GLU A 30 -1.76 5.14 17.20
CA GLU A 30 -1.19 4.89 15.87
C GLU A 30 -1.49 3.46 15.39
N ARG A 31 -1.27 2.47 16.25
CA ARG A 31 -1.58 1.07 15.96
C ARG A 31 -3.06 0.85 15.64
N ASN A 32 -3.96 1.47 16.41
CA ASN A 32 -5.40 1.37 16.16
C ASN A 32 -5.80 2.02 14.82
N THR A 33 -5.18 3.14 14.47
CA THR A 33 -5.42 3.84 13.19
C THR A 33 -4.95 2.98 12.03
N MET A 34 -3.76 2.41 12.11
CA MET A 34 -3.22 1.50 11.10
C MET A 34 -4.13 0.27 10.90
N ILE A 35 -4.60 -0.35 11.99
CA ILE A 35 -5.52 -1.50 11.92
C ILE A 35 -6.82 -1.10 11.23
N LYS A 36 -7.38 0.07 11.53
CA LYS A 36 -8.61 0.57 10.88
C LYS A 36 -8.41 0.76 9.38
N LEU A 37 -7.28 1.36 8.96
CA LEU A 37 -6.95 1.57 7.55
C LEU A 37 -6.79 0.24 6.81
N LEU A 38 -6.04 -0.71 7.37
CA LEU A 38 -5.89 -2.05 6.78
C LEU A 38 -7.23 -2.78 6.68
N THR A 39 -8.09 -2.65 7.68
CA THR A 39 -9.43 -3.23 7.66
C THR A 39 -10.29 -2.61 6.57
N LEU A 40 -10.23 -1.28 6.40
CA LEU A 40 -10.94 -0.58 5.34
C LEU A 40 -10.52 -1.08 3.95
N VAL A 41 -9.21 -1.21 3.70
CA VAL A 41 -8.68 -1.74 2.44
C VAL A 41 -9.12 -3.19 2.23
N ARG A 42 -9.02 -4.05 3.25
CA ARG A 42 -9.45 -5.46 3.17
C ARG A 42 -10.94 -5.62 2.89
N THR A 43 -11.78 -4.78 3.51
CA THR A 43 -13.23 -4.84 3.33
C THR A 43 -13.66 -4.34 1.96
N ASN A 44 -13.03 -3.27 1.48
CA ASN A 44 -13.36 -2.63 0.20
C ASN A 44 -12.34 -2.94 -0.91
N TRP A 45 -11.67 -4.08 -0.85
CA TRP A 45 -10.58 -4.42 -1.76
C TRP A 45 -10.97 -4.33 -3.24
N ILE A 46 -12.22 -4.72 -3.61
CA ILE A 46 -12.72 -4.63 -4.98
C ILE A 46 -12.79 -3.17 -5.43
N ALA A 47 -13.35 -2.28 -4.61
CA ALA A 47 -13.45 -0.86 -4.93
C ALA A 47 -12.05 -0.24 -5.13
N PHE A 48 -11.10 -0.52 -4.23
CA PHE A 48 -9.72 -0.07 -4.37
C PHE A 48 -9.06 -0.62 -5.65
N THR A 49 -9.27 -1.88 -5.98
CA THR A 49 -8.77 -2.51 -7.20
C THR A 49 -9.36 -1.84 -8.45
N MET A 50 -10.69 -1.61 -8.48
CA MET A 50 -11.35 -0.95 -9.62
C MET A 50 -10.87 0.48 -9.82
N VAL A 51 -10.71 1.25 -8.74
CA VAL A 51 -10.17 2.61 -8.80
C VAL A 51 -8.73 2.61 -9.34
N ASN A 52 -7.87 1.69 -8.88
CA ASN A 52 -6.51 1.56 -9.41
C ASN A 52 -6.51 1.18 -10.89
N LEU A 53 -7.35 0.21 -11.31
CA LEU A 53 -7.49 -0.15 -12.73
C LEU A 53 -7.92 1.04 -13.58
N LEU A 54 -8.89 1.82 -13.11
CA LEU A 54 -9.34 3.03 -13.81
C LEU A 54 -8.21 4.06 -13.94
N ILE A 55 -7.49 4.33 -12.88
CA ILE A 55 -6.34 5.27 -12.87
C ILE A 55 -5.27 4.78 -13.84
N ILE A 56 -4.88 3.50 -13.76
CA ILE A 56 -3.86 2.91 -14.65
C ILE A 56 -4.31 3.00 -16.11
N THR A 57 -5.55 2.58 -16.43
CA THR A 57 -6.08 2.67 -17.79
C THR A 57 -6.02 4.10 -18.32
N THR A 58 -6.52 5.05 -17.53
CA THR A 58 -6.57 6.46 -17.92
C THR A 58 -5.18 7.02 -18.18
N LEU A 59 -4.24 6.83 -17.23
CA LEU A 59 -2.88 7.38 -17.35
C LEU A 59 -2.06 6.68 -18.43
N SER A 60 -2.23 5.36 -18.60
CA SER A 60 -1.47 4.58 -19.58
C SER A 60 -1.94 4.81 -21.01
N LEU A 61 -3.22 5.16 -21.22
CA LEU A 61 -3.79 5.43 -22.54
C LEU A 61 -3.97 6.93 -22.83
N TRP A 62 -3.55 7.81 -21.90
CA TRP A 62 -3.56 9.26 -22.13
C TRP A 62 -2.38 9.66 -23.03
N PRO A 63 -2.57 10.52 -24.06
CA PRO A 63 -1.45 10.95 -24.90
C PRO A 63 -0.33 11.60 -24.10
N LEU A 64 0.91 11.20 -24.40
CA LEU A 64 2.10 11.59 -23.61
C LEU A 64 2.30 13.12 -23.53
N GLU A 65 1.95 13.82 -24.61
CA GLU A 65 2.07 15.29 -24.70
C GLU A 65 1.25 16.06 -23.65
N ASN A 66 0.21 15.43 -23.12
CA ASN A 66 -0.71 16.05 -22.15
C ASN A 66 -0.47 15.59 -20.69
N LEU A 67 0.53 14.74 -20.46
CA LEU A 67 0.86 14.27 -19.10
C LEU A 67 1.77 15.26 -18.38
N PRO A 68 1.49 15.58 -17.10
CA PRO A 68 2.41 16.37 -16.30
C PRO A 68 3.73 15.63 -16.10
N SER A 69 4.85 16.36 -16.10
CA SER A 69 6.14 15.78 -15.75
C SER A 69 6.17 15.40 -14.27
N VAL A 70 6.30 14.11 -13.98
CA VAL A 70 6.41 13.59 -12.62
C VAL A 70 7.84 13.11 -12.39
N PRO A 71 8.46 13.38 -11.21
CA PRO A 71 9.80 12.86 -10.91
C PRO A 71 9.85 11.33 -10.96
N GLY A 72 10.95 10.79 -11.51
CA GLY A 72 11.16 9.36 -11.64
C GLY A 72 11.25 8.91 -13.10
N THR A 73 11.52 7.64 -13.29
CA THR A 73 11.48 7.02 -14.62
C THR A 73 10.10 6.45 -14.89
N ASP A 74 9.73 6.31 -16.15
CA ASP A 74 8.46 5.69 -16.55
C ASP A 74 8.30 4.30 -15.91
N LYS A 75 9.34 3.48 -15.94
CA LYS A 75 9.39 2.15 -15.31
C LYS A 75 9.13 2.16 -13.79
N THR A 76 9.55 3.22 -13.09
CA THR A 76 9.26 3.39 -11.67
C THR A 76 7.77 3.63 -11.43
N HIS A 77 7.13 4.44 -12.29
CA HIS A 77 5.69 4.70 -12.20
C HIS A 77 4.88 3.42 -12.46
N HIS A 78 5.26 2.63 -13.46
CA HIS A 78 4.67 1.33 -13.75
C HIS A 78 4.79 0.37 -12.56
N LEU A 79 5.98 0.23 -11.99
CA LEU A 79 6.21 -0.62 -10.81
C LEU A 79 5.34 -0.22 -9.63
N ILE A 80 5.27 1.07 -9.29
CA ILE A 80 4.47 1.57 -8.16
C ILE A 80 2.98 1.37 -8.42
N ALA A 81 2.50 1.68 -9.62
CA ALA A 81 1.09 1.56 -9.99
C ALA A 81 0.60 0.10 -9.87
N TYR A 82 1.38 -0.85 -10.38
CA TYR A 82 1.01 -2.27 -10.33
C TYR A 82 1.24 -2.90 -8.95
N ALA A 83 2.17 -2.36 -8.15
CA ALA A 83 2.25 -2.73 -6.73
C ALA A 83 0.99 -2.28 -5.96
N ALA A 84 0.54 -1.05 -6.19
CA ALA A 84 -0.71 -0.53 -5.61
C ALA A 84 -1.94 -1.31 -6.09
N LEU A 85 -1.96 -1.76 -7.36
CA LEU A 85 -3.04 -2.58 -7.93
C LEU A 85 -3.15 -3.95 -7.23
N MET A 86 -2.03 -4.64 -7.03
CA MET A 86 -2.02 -5.96 -6.40
C MET A 86 -2.27 -5.91 -4.90
N PHE A 87 -1.86 -4.84 -4.23
CA PHE A 87 -1.85 -4.72 -2.77
C PHE A 87 -3.21 -5.02 -2.10
N PRO A 88 -4.36 -4.42 -2.50
CA PRO A 88 -5.66 -4.70 -1.89
C PRO A 88 -6.08 -6.16 -2.03
N THR A 89 -5.87 -6.74 -3.21
CA THR A 89 -6.17 -8.14 -3.51
C THR A 89 -5.32 -9.08 -2.66
N ALA A 90 -4.02 -8.84 -2.58
CA ALA A 90 -3.10 -9.64 -1.79
C ALA A 90 -3.33 -9.50 -0.28
N LEU A 91 -3.72 -8.30 0.17
CA LEU A 91 -4.05 -8.03 1.57
C LEU A 91 -5.33 -8.76 2.01
N ARG A 92 -6.36 -8.82 1.15
CA ARG A 92 -7.62 -9.55 1.39
C ARG A 92 -7.46 -11.05 1.20
N LYS A 93 -6.67 -11.46 0.19
CA LYS A 93 -6.38 -12.86 -0.20
C LYS A 93 -7.65 -13.68 -0.44
N PRO A 94 -8.53 -13.29 -1.40
CA PRO A 94 -9.69 -14.08 -1.79
C PRO A 94 -9.26 -15.43 -2.36
N ASP A 95 -10.14 -16.43 -2.42
CA ASP A 95 -9.79 -17.81 -2.84
C ASP A 95 -9.07 -17.88 -4.19
N LYS A 96 -9.41 -16.98 -5.13
CA LYS A 96 -8.84 -16.92 -6.49
C LYS A 96 -7.79 -15.82 -6.66
N TRP A 97 -7.11 -15.38 -5.60
CA TRP A 97 -6.16 -14.27 -5.65
C TRP A 97 -5.02 -14.46 -6.66
N ILE A 98 -4.55 -15.70 -6.86
CA ILE A 98 -3.54 -16.02 -7.88
C ILE A 98 -4.08 -15.75 -9.29
N MET A 99 -5.31 -16.20 -9.58
CA MET A 99 -5.95 -15.95 -10.86
C MET A 99 -6.14 -14.45 -11.12
N ILE A 100 -6.50 -13.69 -10.09
CA ILE A 100 -6.61 -12.22 -10.18
C ILE A 100 -5.24 -11.61 -10.49
N GLY A 101 -4.17 -12.06 -9.85
CA GLY A 101 -2.81 -11.62 -10.15
C GLY A 101 -2.39 -11.91 -11.60
N LEU A 102 -2.72 -13.11 -12.12
CA LEU A 102 -2.48 -13.46 -13.52
C LEU A 102 -3.30 -12.59 -14.49
N LEU A 103 -4.54 -12.26 -14.13
CA LEU A 103 -5.37 -11.32 -14.90
C LEU A 103 -4.76 -9.91 -14.93
N PHE A 104 -4.12 -9.46 -13.85
CA PHE A 104 -3.41 -8.18 -13.84
C PHE A 104 -2.19 -8.18 -14.77
N ILE A 105 -1.46 -9.31 -14.87
CA ILE A 105 -0.36 -9.45 -15.82
C ILE A 105 -0.89 -9.44 -17.26
N ALA A 106 -1.96 -10.18 -17.54
CA ALA A 106 -2.60 -10.17 -18.86
C ALA A 106 -3.15 -8.78 -19.23
N TYR A 107 -3.76 -8.08 -18.27
CA TYR A 107 -4.21 -6.70 -18.42
C TYR A 107 -3.04 -5.75 -18.72
N SER A 108 -1.91 -5.90 -18.02
CA SER A 108 -0.68 -5.14 -18.33
C SER A 108 -0.26 -5.32 -19.79
N GLY A 109 -0.17 -6.57 -20.26
CA GLY A 109 0.16 -6.84 -21.66
C GLY A 109 -0.84 -6.24 -22.65
N ALA A 110 -2.14 -6.24 -22.32
CA ALA A 110 -3.16 -5.61 -23.16
C ALA A 110 -2.98 -4.09 -23.23
N ILE A 111 -2.65 -3.43 -22.13
CA ILE A 111 -2.34 -1.99 -22.13
C ILE A 111 -1.14 -1.68 -23.01
N GLU A 112 -0.02 -2.43 -22.90
CA GLU A 112 1.17 -2.24 -23.74
C GLU A 112 0.87 -2.39 -25.23
N LEU A 113 -0.01 -3.34 -25.59
CA LEU A 113 -0.45 -3.53 -26.98
C LEU A 113 -1.35 -2.38 -27.50
N LEU A 114 -2.06 -1.68 -26.60
CA LEU A 114 -2.95 -0.58 -26.96
C LEU A 114 -2.22 0.77 -27.03
N GLN A 115 -1.10 0.94 -26.33
CA GLN A 115 -0.35 2.21 -26.26
C GLN A 115 0.05 2.78 -27.64
N PRO A 116 0.50 1.97 -28.62
CA PRO A 116 0.85 2.50 -29.94
C PRO A 116 -0.33 3.20 -30.67
N TYR A 117 -1.57 2.82 -30.37
CA TYR A 117 -2.76 3.43 -30.96
C TYR A 117 -3.13 4.80 -30.38
N VAL A 118 -2.49 5.18 -29.26
CA VAL A 118 -2.70 6.47 -28.57
C VAL A 118 -1.42 7.32 -28.51
N SER A 119 -0.55 7.17 -29.50
CA SER A 119 0.73 7.91 -29.61
C SER A 119 1.67 7.69 -28.41
N ARG A 120 1.69 6.47 -27.88
CA ARG A 120 2.65 6.02 -26.86
C ARG A 120 3.47 4.84 -27.37
N TYR A 121 4.63 4.64 -26.77
CA TYR A 121 5.49 3.49 -27.09
C TYR A 121 5.23 2.39 -26.08
N GLY A 122 4.70 1.26 -26.52
CA GLY A 122 4.62 0.05 -25.70
C GLY A 122 6.01 -0.61 -25.59
N GLU A 123 6.51 -0.76 -24.39
CA GLU A 123 7.83 -1.37 -24.14
C GLU A 123 7.72 -2.67 -23.33
N TRP A 124 8.41 -3.73 -23.75
CA TRP A 124 8.49 -4.97 -22.99
C TRP A 124 9.08 -4.77 -21.58
N LEU A 125 9.93 -3.77 -21.39
CA LEU A 125 10.49 -3.41 -20.09
C LEU A 125 9.43 -2.86 -19.14
N ASP A 126 8.40 -2.19 -19.65
CA ASP A 126 7.30 -1.68 -18.85
C ASP A 126 6.41 -2.83 -18.37
N MET A 127 6.16 -3.83 -19.23
CA MET A 127 5.50 -5.06 -18.81
C MET A 127 6.31 -5.82 -17.72
N ALA A 128 7.64 -5.82 -17.82
CA ALA A 128 8.49 -6.39 -16.78
C ALA A 128 8.40 -5.60 -15.47
N ALA A 129 8.41 -4.25 -15.54
CA ALA A 129 8.23 -3.38 -14.38
C ALA A 129 6.86 -3.57 -13.72
N ASN A 130 5.79 -3.72 -14.53
CA ASN A 130 4.43 -4.02 -14.08
C ASN A 130 4.37 -5.35 -13.32
N THR A 131 4.99 -6.40 -13.87
CA THR A 131 5.05 -7.73 -13.24
C THR A 131 5.83 -7.68 -11.92
N LEU A 132 6.97 -7.00 -11.88
CA LEU A 132 7.73 -6.77 -10.65
C LEU A 132 6.91 -5.98 -9.63
N GLY A 133 6.14 -4.98 -10.06
CA GLY A 133 5.22 -4.24 -9.21
C GLY A 133 4.19 -5.16 -8.54
N ILE A 134 3.55 -6.05 -9.31
CA ILE A 134 2.60 -7.05 -8.78
C ILE A 134 3.28 -7.91 -7.71
N ILE A 135 4.51 -8.38 -7.95
CA ILE A 135 5.26 -9.19 -6.98
C ILE A 135 5.58 -8.36 -5.72
N CYS A 136 6.02 -7.11 -5.87
CA CYS A 136 6.28 -6.22 -4.73
C CYS A 136 5.01 -5.97 -3.89
N GLY A 137 3.88 -5.69 -4.53
CA GLY A 137 2.59 -5.51 -3.86
C GLY A 137 2.15 -6.75 -3.08
N LEU A 138 2.37 -7.94 -3.67
CA LEU A 138 2.13 -9.22 -3.00
C LEU A 138 3.03 -9.40 -1.77
N ILE A 139 4.33 -9.16 -1.90
CA ILE A 139 5.30 -9.32 -0.81
C ILE A 139 4.95 -8.38 0.34
N VAL A 140 4.69 -7.11 0.07
CA VAL A 140 4.33 -6.12 1.09
C VAL A 140 3.04 -6.52 1.82
N ALA A 141 2.01 -6.93 1.08
CA ALA A 141 0.76 -7.39 1.68
C ALA A 141 0.93 -8.65 2.53
N GLU A 142 1.77 -9.60 2.08
CA GLU A 142 2.06 -10.83 2.84
C GLU A 142 2.83 -10.54 4.13
N LEU A 143 3.81 -9.63 4.08
CA LEU A 143 4.53 -9.16 5.27
C LEU A 143 3.56 -8.52 6.27
N ILE A 144 2.67 -7.63 5.80
CA ILE A 144 1.65 -7.02 6.66
C ILE A 144 0.73 -8.09 7.25
N ASN A 145 0.26 -9.05 6.46
CA ASN A 145 -0.59 -10.14 6.95
C ASN A 145 0.10 -11.02 7.99
N ARG A 146 1.42 -11.21 7.87
CA ARG A 146 2.21 -12.01 8.79
C ARG A 146 2.45 -11.31 10.13
N PHE A 147 2.69 -9.99 10.11
CA PHE A 147 3.02 -9.21 11.32
C PHE A 147 1.83 -8.46 11.92
N SER A 148 0.74 -8.30 11.17
CA SER A 148 -0.48 -7.69 11.68
C SER A 148 -1.36 -8.76 12.32
N PRO A 149 -1.78 -8.62 13.59
CA PRO A 149 -2.71 -9.58 14.17
C PRO A 149 -3.98 -9.61 13.31
N ALA A 150 -4.29 -10.80 12.80
CA ALA A 150 -5.49 -11.03 12.03
C ALA A 150 -6.70 -10.56 12.85
N THR A 151 -7.44 -9.58 12.38
CA THR A 151 -8.80 -9.40 12.85
C THR A 151 -9.55 -10.69 12.52
N PRO A 152 -10.13 -11.40 13.50
CA PRO A 152 -10.84 -12.63 13.25
C PRO A 152 -12.17 -12.29 12.57
N ASN A 153 -12.18 -12.22 11.27
CA ASN A 153 -13.40 -12.27 10.48
C ASN A 153 -13.10 -12.90 9.11
N ARG A 154 -12.79 -14.20 9.13
CA ARG A 154 -13.10 -15.09 8.03
C ARG A 154 -14.60 -15.37 8.12
N ALA A 155 -15.43 -14.46 7.66
CA ALA A 155 -16.74 -14.83 7.19
C ALA A 155 -16.51 -15.61 5.88
N ARG A 156 -16.78 -16.90 5.94
CA ARG A 156 -16.88 -17.81 4.81
C ARG A 156 -17.98 -17.35 3.86
#